data_8eaeffee9871c39b7204753ecbcaab29
#
_entry.id   8eaeffee9871c39b7204753ecbcaab29
#
_cell.length_a   1.000
_cell.length_b   1.000
_cell.length_c   1.000
_cell.angle_alpha   90.00
_cell.angle_beta   90.00
_cell.angle_gamma   90.00
#
_symmetry.space_group_name_H-M   'P 1'
#
loop_
_entity.id
_entity.type
_entity.pdbx_description
1 polymer ?
#
loop_
_entity_poly.entity_id
_entity_poly.type
_entity_poly.pdbx_seq_one_letter_code
_entity_poly.pdbx_strand_id
1 'polypeptide(L)'
;MKDFISWPKRCKVHNQSKNGGAYVLGIAGCSNSGKTTLSKILSTALINDGMQVAVLCQDAFYCRQEQLERIVSRTDPKIIFYNYDTIKALDTNKFVSNLLNAIVMNDFVIVEGNMIMEIENLRHLFHRCIFITLDYNLCKQRRRTRKYEFSDLPGYVEEIVWPAYRNHLANAYDLARHSSAIVFIDGNVQKFFSESEVKTMLSKLSKNLLLIQADELQLSHAVDFVNTPKNGGISIFLGTTRDNFDGKQVVRLEFEAYDEMVYKELDRLCDELRRSCPTVDRIALIHKVGKVLVGEASIIMAVSAPHRKDAFRATEKGIDYLKSRVPIWKKEVYSDDTYCWKGNL
;
A
#
# COMPACT_ATOMS: atom_id res chain seq x y z
N MET A 1 20.12 -16.80 -17.53
CA MET A 1 20.15 -15.33 -17.38
C MET A 1 19.42 -15.01 -16.10
N LYS A 2 20.10 -14.42 -15.12
CA LYS A 2 19.47 -14.03 -13.85
C LYS A 2 18.64 -12.79 -14.14
N ASP A 3 17.32 -12.92 -14.10
CA ASP A 3 16.41 -11.76 -14.18
C ASP A 3 16.50 -10.98 -12.88
N PHE A 4 17.43 -10.01 -12.84
CA PHE A 4 17.49 -9.04 -11.76
C PHE A 4 16.22 -8.19 -11.77
N ILE A 5 15.40 -8.30 -10.72
CA ILE A 5 14.34 -7.35 -10.44
C ILE A 5 15.01 -5.99 -10.23
N SER A 6 14.86 -5.07 -11.18
CA SER A 6 15.42 -3.72 -11.04
C SER A 6 14.52 -2.91 -10.12
N TRP A 7 14.91 -2.80 -8.86
CA TRP A 7 14.25 -1.92 -7.91
C TRP A 7 14.45 -0.44 -8.30
N PRO A 8 13.47 0.45 -8.02
CA PRO A 8 13.62 1.88 -8.27
C PRO A 8 14.90 2.40 -7.62
N LYS A 9 15.68 3.19 -8.36
CA LYS A 9 16.86 3.83 -7.81
C LYS A 9 16.45 4.68 -6.61
N ARG A 10 17.14 4.48 -5.50
CA ARG A 10 17.01 5.07 -4.17
C ARG A 10 16.57 6.53 -4.18
N CYS A 11 15.49 6.86 -3.47
CA CYS A 11 15.27 8.22 -2.96
C CYS A 11 16.45 8.55 -2.05
N LYS A 12 17.15 9.65 -2.36
CA LYS A 12 18.22 10.18 -1.51
C LYS A 12 17.60 10.65 -0.20
N VAL A 13 17.65 9.83 0.82
CA VAL A 13 17.55 10.32 2.17
C VAL A 13 18.84 11.11 2.43
N HIS A 14 18.71 12.40 2.70
CA HIS A 14 19.83 13.27 3.06
C HIS A 14 20.50 12.72 4.30
N ASN A 15 21.55 11.93 4.13
CA ASN A 15 22.70 11.90 5.03
C ASN A 15 23.88 11.16 4.38
N GLN A 16 25.04 11.76 4.58
CA GLN A 16 26.32 11.41 4.04
C GLN A 16 26.77 9.98 4.46
N SER A 17 26.43 8.95 3.67
CA SER A 17 27.17 7.70 3.66
C SER A 17 27.42 7.28 2.21
N LYS A 18 28.65 6.87 1.93
CA LYS A 18 29.15 6.47 0.60
C LYS A 18 28.46 5.23 0.00
N ASN A 19 27.56 4.57 0.75
CA ASN A 19 26.71 3.46 0.31
C ASN A 19 25.26 3.83 0.64
N GLY A 20 24.47 4.09 -0.37
CA GLY A 20 23.03 4.36 -0.19
C GLY A 20 22.37 3.20 0.58
N GLY A 21 21.65 3.49 1.67
CA GLY A 21 21.07 2.55 2.62
C GLY A 21 20.14 1.47 2.04
N ALA A 22 19.72 0.49 2.88
CA ALA A 22 18.88 -0.63 2.50
C ALA A 22 17.53 -0.20 1.91
N TYR A 23 16.95 -1.04 1.05
CA TYR A 23 15.52 -0.94 0.74
C TYR A 23 14.70 -1.43 1.93
N VAL A 24 13.75 -0.62 2.41
CA VAL A 24 12.92 -0.94 3.57
C VAL A 24 11.50 -1.25 3.15
N LEU A 25 11.02 -2.47 3.43
CA LEU A 25 9.66 -2.92 3.18
C LEU A 25 8.92 -3.13 4.48
N GLY A 26 7.83 -2.39 4.70
CA GLY A 26 6.88 -2.66 5.77
C GLY A 26 5.89 -3.77 5.39
N ILE A 27 5.54 -4.65 6.33
CA ILE A 27 4.46 -5.63 6.19
C ILE A 27 3.52 -5.45 7.38
N ALA A 28 2.45 -4.71 7.16
CA ALA A 28 1.42 -4.42 8.15
C ALA A 28 0.16 -5.28 7.95
N GLY A 29 -0.80 -5.15 8.84
CA GLY A 29 -2.12 -5.75 8.69
C GLY A 29 -2.60 -6.52 9.91
N CYS A 30 -3.77 -7.16 9.79
CA CYS A 30 -4.46 -7.85 10.87
C CYS A 30 -3.58 -8.88 11.59
N SER A 31 -3.83 -9.09 12.88
CA SER A 31 -3.26 -10.26 13.58
C SER A 31 -3.66 -11.54 12.83
N ASN A 32 -2.70 -12.47 12.68
CA ASN A 32 -2.88 -13.73 11.93
C ASN A 32 -3.21 -13.59 10.43
N SER A 33 -2.97 -12.45 9.82
CA SER A 33 -3.14 -12.25 8.37
C SER A 33 -2.07 -12.93 7.52
N GLY A 34 -0.97 -13.41 8.13
CA GLY A 34 0.13 -14.06 7.43
C GLY A 34 1.37 -13.20 7.23
N LYS A 35 1.49 -12.05 7.94
CA LYS A 35 2.68 -11.15 7.87
C LYS A 35 4.00 -11.88 8.04
N THR A 36 4.13 -12.64 9.13
CA THR A 36 5.36 -13.40 9.44
C THR A 36 5.66 -14.48 8.41
N THR A 37 4.62 -15.11 7.84
CA THR A 37 4.79 -16.07 6.76
C THR A 37 5.32 -15.39 5.52
N LEU A 38 4.72 -14.27 5.13
CA LEU A 38 5.15 -13.49 3.99
C LEU A 38 6.59 -12.97 4.16
N SER A 39 6.92 -12.42 5.34
CA SER A 39 8.27 -11.91 5.61
C SER A 39 9.35 -12.98 5.51
N LYS A 40 9.05 -14.21 5.98
CA LYS A 40 9.97 -15.37 5.87
C LYS A 40 10.19 -15.79 4.42
N ILE A 41 9.14 -15.89 3.62
CA ILE A 41 9.24 -16.30 2.22
C ILE A 41 10.00 -15.22 1.41
N LEU A 42 9.69 -13.93 1.64
CA LEU A 42 10.38 -12.81 1.03
C LEU A 42 11.87 -12.79 1.38
N SER A 43 12.20 -12.91 2.67
CA SER A 43 13.59 -12.88 3.11
C SER A 43 14.39 -14.05 2.52
N THR A 44 13.80 -15.25 2.48
CA THR A 44 14.44 -16.42 1.86
C THR A 44 14.68 -16.22 0.37
N ALA A 45 13.69 -15.69 -0.36
CA ALA A 45 13.84 -15.43 -1.79
C ALA A 45 14.93 -14.39 -2.09
N LEU A 46 14.97 -13.30 -1.31
CA LEU A 46 15.99 -12.24 -1.46
C LEU A 46 17.41 -12.73 -1.10
N ILE A 47 17.53 -13.54 -0.05
CA ILE A 47 18.82 -14.16 0.33
C ILE A 47 19.30 -15.12 -0.76
N ASN A 48 18.41 -15.92 -1.35
CA ASN A 48 18.74 -16.80 -2.47
C ASN A 48 19.19 -16.03 -3.73
N ASP A 49 18.71 -14.77 -3.86
CA ASP A 49 19.15 -13.85 -4.91
C ASP A 49 20.48 -13.12 -4.55
N GLY A 50 21.10 -13.45 -3.41
CA GLY A 50 22.41 -12.96 -2.98
C GLY A 50 22.39 -11.63 -2.23
N MET A 51 21.23 -11.20 -1.70
CA MET A 51 21.10 -9.97 -0.91
C MET A 51 21.37 -10.23 0.59
N GLN A 52 21.92 -9.23 1.29
CA GLN A 52 21.93 -9.18 2.74
C GLN A 52 20.58 -8.67 3.23
N VAL A 53 19.84 -9.49 3.98
CA VAL A 53 18.47 -9.19 4.40
C VAL A 53 18.33 -9.26 5.91
N ALA A 54 17.78 -8.21 6.51
CA ALA A 54 17.34 -8.22 7.91
C ALA A 54 15.81 -8.26 8.00
N VAL A 55 15.28 -8.96 9.00
CA VAL A 55 13.85 -8.99 9.33
C VAL A 55 13.66 -8.50 10.76
N LEU A 56 12.88 -7.44 10.93
CA LEU A 56 12.50 -6.91 12.24
C LEU A 56 11.01 -7.20 12.47
N CYS A 57 10.72 -7.98 13.52
CA CYS A 57 9.37 -8.26 13.95
C CYS A 57 9.01 -7.32 15.12
N GLN A 58 7.86 -6.65 15.02
CA GLN A 58 7.30 -5.78 16.06
C GLN A 58 7.23 -6.49 17.42
N ASP A 59 6.93 -7.81 17.43
CA ASP A 59 6.73 -8.59 18.64
C ASP A 59 7.96 -8.59 19.56
N ALA A 60 9.18 -8.34 19.02
CA ALA A 60 10.41 -8.22 19.79
C ALA A 60 10.55 -6.89 20.57
N PHE A 61 9.63 -5.97 20.39
CA PHE A 61 9.68 -4.62 20.94
C PHE A 61 8.54 -4.30 21.90
N TYR A 62 7.75 -5.29 22.31
CA TYR A 62 6.75 -5.09 23.36
C TYR A 62 7.40 -4.74 24.70
N CYS A 63 6.79 -3.81 25.40
CA CYS A 63 7.13 -3.51 26.79
C CYS A 63 6.78 -4.70 27.69
N ARG A 64 7.31 -4.69 28.92
CA ARG A 64 6.97 -5.71 29.91
C ARG A 64 5.48 -5.63 30.26
N GLN A 65 4.87 -6.76 30.58
CA GLN A 65 3.44 -6.86 30.87
C GLN A 65 2.96 -5.90 31.97
N GLU A 66 3.81 -5.63 32.96
CA GLU A 66 3.52 -4.73 34.08
C GLU A 66 3.32 -3.25 33.62
N GLN A 67 3.87 -2.91 32.46
CA GLN A 67 3.81 -1.56 31.89
C GLN A 67 2.61 -1.39 30.93
N LEU A 68 1.90 -2.47 30.62
CA LEU A 68 0.80 -2.44 29.69
C LEU A 68 -0.46 -1.88 30.35
N GLU A 69 -1.27 -1.23 29.53
CA GLU A 69 -2.61 -0.76 29.92
C GLU A 69 -3.49 -1.96 30.27
N ARG A 70 -4.19 -1.86 31.41
CA ARG A 70 -5.17 -2.85 31.87
C ARG A 70 -6.57 -2.39 31.50
N ILE A 71 -7.31 -3.24 30.81
CA ILE A 71 -8.68 -2.95 30.40
C ILE A 71 -9.60 -3.99 31.02
N VAL A 72 -10.60 -3.57 31.79
CA VAL A 72 -11.63 -4.46 32.33
C VAL A 72 -12.57 -4.84 31.18
N SER A 73 -12.85 -6.13 31.02
CA SER A 73 -13.78 -6.62 30.01
C SER A 73 -15.18 -6.02 30.22
N ARG A 74 -15.82 -5.65 29.11
CA ARG A 74 -17.19 -5.13 29.09
C ARG A 74 -18.23 -6.21 29.35
N THR A 75 -17.87 -7.48 29.05
CA THR A 75 -18.77 -8.62 29.16
C THR A 75 -18.64 -9.35 30.49
N ASP A 76 -17.45 -9.33 31.12
CA ASP A 76 -17.21 -9.94 32.44
C ASP A 76 -16.21 -9.07 33.24
N PRO A 77 -16.66 -8.31 34.26
CA PRO A 77 -15.80 -7.46 35.07
C PRO A 77 -14.68 -8.18 35.83
N LYS A 78 -14.71 -9.52 35.91
CA LYS A 78 -13.65 -10.30 36.53
C LYS A 78 -12.46 -10.53 35.58
N ILE A 79 -12.64 -10.29 34.27
CA ILE A 79 -11.62 -10.43 33.26
C ILE A 79 -10.93 -9.08 33.07
N ILE A 80 -9.60 -9.08 33.20
CA ILE A 80 -8.75 -7.92 32.94
C ILE A 80 -7.82 -8.26 31.77
N PHE A 81 -7.91 -7.48 30.71
CA PHE A 81 -7.02 -7.59 29.55
C PHE A 81 -5.78 -6.73 29.72
N TYR A 82 -4.66 -7.20 29.20
CA TYR A 82 -3.49 -6.38 28.90
C TYR A 82 -3.53 -5.94 27.44
N ASN A 83 -3.51 -4.64 27.21
CA ASN A 83 -3.67 -4.08 25.87
C ASN A 83 -2.35 -4.11 25.09
N TYR A 84 -2.15 -5.14 24.26
CA TYR A 84 -1.01 -5.25 23.35
C TYR A 84 -1.23 -4.54 22.00
N ASP A 85 -2.46 -4.14 21.69
CA ASP A 85 -2.85 -3.56 20.42
C ASP A 85 -2.90 -2.02 20.45
N THR A 86 -1.94 -1.41 21.15
CA THR A 86 -1.73 0.03 21.25
C THR A 86 -0.24 0.38 21.12
N ILE A 87 0.09 1.53 20.53
CA ILE A 87 1.48 2.00 20.39
C ILE A 87 2.19 2.11 21.74
N LYS A 88 1.46 2.45 22.80
CA LYS A 88 2.00 2.54 24.16
C LYS A 88 2.55 1.21 24.69
N ALA A 89 2.15 0.10 24.09
CA ALA A 89 2.66 -1.23 24.42
C ALA A 89 4.06 -1.51 23.83
N LEU A 90 4.59 -0.62 22.99
CA LEU A 90 5.85 -0.80 22.28
C LEU A 90 6.94 0.17 22.74
N ASP A 91 8.15 -0.33 22.85
CA ASP A 91 9.36 0.51 22.90
C ASP A 91 9.71 1.00 21.49
N THR A 92 9.03 2.06 21.06
CA THR A 92 9.15 2.62 19.72
C THR A 92 10.54 3.19 19.46
N ASN A 93 11.22 3.73 20.48
CA ASN A 93 12.56 4.28 20.34
C ASN A 93 13.58 3.16 20.04
N LYS A 94 13.50 2.06 20.79
CA LYS A 94 14.33 0.88 20.55
C LYS A 94 14.04 0.29 19.16
N PHE A 95 12.78 0.24 18.75
CA PHE A 95 12.39 -0.28 17.43
C PHE A 95 13.00 0.55 16.30
N VAL A 96 12.85 1.89 16.34
CA VAL A 96 13.42 2.80 15.34
C VAL A 96 14.94 2.70 15.30
N SER A 97 15.61 2.68 16.47
CA SER A 97 17.07 2.56 16.55
C SER A 97 17.57 1.26 15.92
N ASN A 98 16.88 0.14 16.16
CA ASN A 98 17.23 -1.15 15.53
C ASN A 98 17.01 -1.13 14.02
N LEU A 99 15.94 -0.47 13.54
CA LEU A 99 15.71 -0.31 12.10
C LEU A 99 16.83 0.51 11.45
N LEU A 100 17.22 1.63 12.03
CA LEU A 100 18.31 2.46 11.51
C LEU A 100 19.62 1.70 11.41
N ASN A 101 19.97 0.90 12.44
CA ASN A 101 21.14 0.02 12.41
C ASN A 101 21.03 -1.05 11.30
N ALA A 102 19.86 -1.67 11.14
CA ALA A 102 19.65 -2.67 10.11
C ALA A 102 19.78 -2.07 8.69
N ILE A 103 19.34 -0.83 8.48
CA ILE A 103 19.46 -0.11 7.18
C ILE A 103 20.93 0.09 6.78
N VAL A 104 21.82 0.32 7.75
CA VAL A 104 23.26 0.53 7.47
C VAL A 104 23.95 -0.78 7.06
N MET A 105 23.52 -1.90 7.65
CA MET A 105 24.22 -3.19 7.56
C MET A 105 23.68 -4.13 6.45
N ASN A 106 22.56 -3.80 5.84
CA ASN A 106 21.91 -4.71 4.90
C ASN A 106 21.56 -4.04 3.56
N ASP A 107 21.27 -4.85 2.53
CA ASP A 107 20.75 -4.38 1.25
C ASP A 107 19.23 -4.21 1.29
N PHE A 108 18.56 -5.04 2.10
CA PHE A 108 17.11 -5.08 2.23
C PHE A 108 16.70 -5.28 3.69
N VAL A 109 15.71 -4.52 4.16
CA VAL A 109 15.14 -4.68 5.50
C VAL A 109 13.64 -4.88 5.39
N ILE A 110 13.14 -5.94 6.00
CA ILE A 110 11.71 -6.20 6.15
C ILE A 110 11.32 -5.87 7.59
N VAL A 111 10.30 -5.04 7.75
CA VAL A 111 9.72 -4.71 9.06
C VAL A 111 8.29 -5.21 9.09
N GLU A 112 7.95 -6.10 10.04
CA GLU A 112 6.61 -6.64 10.14
C GLU A 112 5.95 -6.35 11.49
N GLY A 113 4.64 -6.07 11.45
CA GLY A 113 3.83 -5.84 12.65
C GLY A 113 2.43 -5.33 12.34
N ASN A 114 1.54 -5.36 13.33
CA ASN A 114 0.16 -4.84 13.15
C ASN A 114 0.09 -3.32 13.30
N MET A 115 1.01 -2.70 14.05
CA MET A 115 1.01 -1.26 14.37
C MET A 115 2.15 -0.47 13.73
N ILE A 116 2.96 -1.06 12.85
CA ILE A 116 4.14 -0.40 12.26
C ILE A 116 3.78 0.86 11.45
N MET A 117 2.55 0.95 10.96
CA MET A 117 2.03 2.10 10.24
C MET A 117 1.65 3.27 11.17
N GLU A 118 1.41 2.99 12.45
CA GLU A 118 1.06 3.98 13.47
C GLU A 118 2.29 4.72 14.02
N ILE A 119 3.49 4.15 13.84
CA ILE A 119 4.75 4.72 14.34
C ILE A 119 5.32 5.63 13.25
N GLU A 120 5.11 6.93 13.39
CA GLU A 120 5.48 7.94 12.39
C GLU A 120 6.94 7.87 11.99
N ASN A 121 7.86 7.88 12.96
CA ASN A 121 9.30 7.82 12.71
C ASN A 121 9.74 6.53 12.01
N LEU A 122 8.96 5.46 12.13
CA LEU A 122 9.21 4.18 11.47
C LEU A 122 8.65 4.20 10.05
N ARG A 123 7.43 4.70 9.89
CA ARG A 123 6.71 4.79 8.64
C ARG A 123 7.46 5.60 7.57
N HIS A 124 8.09 6.72 7.95
CA HIS A 124 8.88 7.54 7.04
C HIS A 124 10.12 6.85 6.48
N LEU A 125 10.57 5.75 7.08
CA LEU A 125 11.69 4.96 6.59
C LEU A 125 11.27 3.90 5.57
N PHE A 126 9.97 3.64 5.40
CA PHE A 126 9.48 2.63 4.45
C PHE A 126 9.52 3.15 3.02
N HIS A 127 10.18 2.41 2.13
CA HIS A 127 10.07 2.63 0.68
C HIS A 127 8.74 2.12 0.13
N ARG A 128 8.23 1.02 0.72
CA ARG A 128 6.92 0.44 0.45
C ARG A 128 6.37 -0.19 1.72
N CYS A 129 5.04 -0.32 1.78
CA CYS A 129 4.37 -1.07 2.81
C CYS A 129 3.28 -1.95 2.19
N ILE A 130 3.27 -3.22 2.55
CA ILE A 130 2.18 -4.15 2.24
C ILE A 130 1.27 -4.18 3.45
N PHE A 131 -0.02 -3.86 3.26
CA PHE A 131 -1.03 -4.00 4.30
C PHE A 131 -1.93 -5.20 3.98
N ILE A 132 -1.88 -6.25 4.81
CA ILE A 132 -2.66 -7.47 4.60
C ILE A 132 -3.99 -7.35 5.35
N THR A 133 -5.08 -7.25 4.60
CA THR A 133 -6.45 -7.22 5.14
C THR A 133 -6.93 -8.62 5.52
N LEU A 134 -7.88 -8.72 6.44
CA LEU A 134 -8.47 -9.99 6.88
C LEU A 134 -9.87 -9.75 7.43
N ASP A 135 -10.80 -10.67 7.16
CA ASP A 135 -12.13 -10.64 7.73
C ASP A 135 -12.15 -11.11 9.18
N TYR A 136 -13.13 -10.64 9.95
CA TYR A 136 -13.29 -10.96 11.37
C TYR A 136 -13.33 -12.45 11.65
N ASN A 137 -14.18 -13.18 10.92
CA ASN A 137 -14.38 -14.62 11.16
C ASN A 137 -13.10 -15.41 10.91
N LEU A 138 -12.37 -15.09 9.85
CA LEU A 138 -11.12 -15.75 9.52
C LEU A 138 -9.99 -15.36 10.49
N CYS A 139 -9.93 -14.10 10.92
CA CYS A 139 -9.01 -13.65 11.97
C CYS A 139 -9.22 -14.46 13.26
N LYS A 140 -10.47 -14.54 13.73
CA LYS A 140 -10.84 -15.29 14.93
C LYS A 140 -10.54 -16.78 14.82
N GLN A 141 -10.84 -17.39 13.66
CA GLN A 141 -10.53 -18.80 13.39
C GLN A 141 -9.04 -19.08 13.45
N ARG A 142 -8.22 -18.29 12.72
CA ARG A 142 -6.77 -18.45 12.69
C ARG A 142 -6.13 -18.19 14.05
N ARG A 143 -6.68 -17.25 14.83
CA ARG A 143 -6.17 -16.93 16.17
C ARG A 143 -6.40 -18.08 17.17
N ARG A 144 -7.52 -18.79 17.09
CA ARG A 144 -7.80 -19.98 17.92
C ARG A 144 -6.83 -21.14 17.67
N THR A 145 -6.28 -21.26 16.48
CA THR A 145 -5.36 -22.35 16.10
C THR A 145 -3.89 -22.00 16.33
N ARG A 146 -3.55 -20.72 16.54
CA ARG A 146 -2.17 -20.27 16.82
C ARG A 146 -1.85 -20.46 18.29
N LYS A 147 -0.70 -21.10 18.57
CA LYS A 147 -0.16 -21.17 19.91
C LYS A 147 0.52 -19.83 20.25
N TYR A 148 0.02 -19.16 21.27
CA TYR A 148 0.65 -17.99 21.89
C TYR A 148 1.30 -18.42 23.20
N GLU A 149 2.27 -17.65 23.65
CA GLU A 149 2.90 -17.85 24.98
C GLU A 149 1.84 -17.71 26.09
N PHE A 150 0.89 -16.80 25.92
CA PHE A 150 -0.30 -16.66 26.76
C PHE A 150 -1.56 -16.79 25.88
N SER A 151 -2.48 -17.66 26.31
CA SER A 151 -3.76 -17.81 25.62
C SER A 151 -4.61 -16.56 25.76
N ASP A 152 -5.31 -16.21 24.68
CA ASP A 152 -6.29 -15.11 24.73
C ASP A 152 -7.37 -15.41 25.76
N LEU A 153 -7.64 -14.43 26.62
CA LEU A 153 -8.80 -14.51 27.53
C LEU A 153 -10.10 -14.36 26.72
N PRO A 154 -11.21 -14.95 27.20
CA PRO A 154 -12.52 -14.79 26.53
C PRO A 154 -12.86 -13.32 26.30
N GLY A 155 -13.27 -12.98 25.09
CA GLY A 155 -13.63 -11.60 24.70
C GLY A 155 -12.45 -10.72 24.22
N TYR A 156 -11.19 -11.16 24.35
CA TYR A 156 -10.03 -10.33 23.97
C TYR A 156 -10.04 -9.93 22.49
N VAL A 157 -10.40 -10.87 21.61
CA VAL A 157 -10.45 -10.58 20.16
C VAL A 157 -11.51 -9.54 19.84
N GLU A 158 -12.69 -9.68 20.46
CA GLU A 158 -13.84 -8.85 20.23
C GLU A 158 -13.66 -7.43 20.79
N GLU A 159 -13.05 -7.32 21.97
CA GLU A 159 -12.99 -6.07 22.71
C GLU A 159 -11.70 -5.28 22.46
N ILE A 160 -10.61 -5.95 22.12
CA ILE A 160 -9.28 -5.32 21.96
C ILE A 160 -8.77 -5.46 20.53
N VAL A 161 -8.53 -6.70 20.06
CA VAL A 161 -7.80 -6.94 18.80
C VAL A 161 -8.55 -6.41 17.59
N TRP A 162 -9.85 -6.72 17.48
CA TRP A 162 -10.63 -6.35 16.30
C TRP A 162 -10.94 -4.85 16.21
N PRO A 163 -11.34 -4.16 17.29
CA PRO A 163 -11.47 -2.70 17.27
C PRO A 163 -10.16 -1.99 16.93
N ALA A 164 -9.02 -2.43 17.48
CA ALA A 164 -7.71 -1.87 17.16
C ALA A 164 -7.37 -2.07 15.68
N TYR A 165 -7.58 -3.28 15.14
CA TYR A 165 -7.34 -3.54 13.72
C TYR A 165 -8.19 -2.66 12.80
N ARG A 166 -9.45 -2.43 13.11
CA ARG A 166 -10.31 -1.52 12.31
C ARG A 166 -9.75 -0.10 12.26
N ASN A 167 -9.23 0.39 13.39
CA ASN A 167 -8.58 1.69 13.45
C ASN A 167 -7.28 1.71 12.62
N HIS A 168 -6.45 0.67 12.71
CA HIS A 168 -5.23 0.55 11.92
C HIS A 168 -5.52 0.47 10.41
N LEU A 169 -6.57 -0.25 10.03
CA LEU A 169 -7.00 -0.34 8.63
C LEU A 169 -7.49 1.02 8.11
N ALA A 170 -8.32 1.74 8.89
CA ALA A 170 -8.79 3.07 8.52
C ALA A 170 -7.62 4.05 8.35
N ASN A 171 -6.67 4.05 9.29
CA ASN A 171 -5.46 4.85 9.20
C ASN A 171 -4.60 4.46 7.98
N ALA A 172 -4.46 3.18 7.67
CA ALA A 172 -3.72 2.73 6.50
C ALA A 172 -4.36 3.21 5.19
N TYR A 173 -5.69 3.23 5.08
CA TYR A 173 -6.39 3.80 3.93
C TYR A 173 -6.19 5.31 3.83
N ASP A 174 -6.27 6.03 4.94
CA ASP A 174 -6.03 7.47 4.96
C ASP A 174 -4.59 7.81 4.53
N LEU A 175 -3.62 7.11 5.07
CA LEU A 175 -2.21 7.25 4.66
C LEU A 175 -1.98 6.90 3.19
N ALA A 176 -2.70 5.92 2.65
CA ALA A 176 -2.58 5.55 1.24
C ALA A 176 -3.11 6.63 0.30
N ARG A 177 -4.01 7.51 0.75
CA ARG A 177 -4.47 8.68 -0.02
C ARG A 177 -3.38 9.74 -0.21
N HIS A 178 -2.34 9.71 0.64
CA HIS A 178 -1.23 10.65 0.64
C HIS A 178 0.12 10.01 0.31
N SER A 179 0.14 8.71 0.00
CA SER A 179 1.39 7.98 -0.24
C SER A 179 1.20 6.77 -1.15
N SER A 180 1.98 6.73 -2.24
CA SER A 180 2.07 5.57 -3.14
C SER A 180 2.80 4.37 -2.54
N ALA A 181 3.28 4.51 -1.30
CA ALA A 181 4.10 3.47 -0.68
C ALA A 181 3.29 2.28 -0.15
N ILE A 182 1.96 2.41 -0.02
CA ILE A 182 1.11 1.39 0.62
C ILE A 182 0.35 0.58 -0.43
N VAL A 183 0.45 -0.75 -0.34
CA VAL A 183 -0.26 -1.71 -1.20
C VAL A 183 -1.09 -2.64 -0.33
N PHE A 184 -2.38 -2.78 -0.66
CA PHE A 184 -3.28 -3.66 0.08
C PHE A 184 -3.34 -5.04 -0.57
N ILE A 185 -3.29 -6.08 0.28
CA ILE A 185 -3.43 -7.50 -0.13
C ILE A 185 -4.56 -8.13 0.66
N ASP A 186 -5.44 -8.85 -0.04
CA ASP A 186 -6.54 -9.59 0.56
C ASP A 186 -6.02 -10.90 1.17
N GLY A 187 -5.90 -10.94 2.50
CA GLY A 187 -5.48 -12.12 3.25
C GLY A 187 -6.55 -13.22 3.35
N ASN A 188 -7.80 -12.95 2.90
CA ASN A 188 -8.87 -13.96 2.88
C ASN A 188 -8.68 -14.96 1.75
N VAL A 189 -8.11 -14.53 0.62
CA VAL A 189 -7.96 -15.33 -0.59
C VAL A 189 -6.77 -16.29 -0.49
N GLN A 190 -5.76 -15.95 0.29
CA GLN A 190 -4.50 -16.70 0.34
C GLN A 190 -4.30 -17.40 1.69
N LYS A 191 -4.28 -18.75 1.66
CA LYS A 191 -3.86 -19.54 2.82
C LYS A 191 -2.34 -19.52 3.04
N PHE A 192 -1.55 -19.47 1.96
CA PHE A 192 -0.09 -19.45 1.99
C PHE A 192 0.44 -18.80 0.70
N PHE A 193 1.47 -17.97 0.83
CA PHE A 193 2.18 -17.44 -0.32
C PHE A 193 3.22 -18.47 -0.79
N SER A 194 3.10 -18.94 -2.02
CA SER A 194 4.17 -19.73 -2.66
C SER A 194 5.33 -18.79 -3.07
N GLU A 195 6.53 -19.35 -3.27
CA GLU A 195 7.68 -18.58 -3.74
C GLU A 195 7.41 -17.88 -5.09
N SER A 196 6.68 -18.54 -5.98
CA SER A 196 6.28 -17.97 -7.27
C SER A 196 5.32 -16.78 -7.12
N GLU A 197 4.35 -16.85 -6.19
CA GLU A 197 3.42 -15.74 -5.90
C GLU A 197 4.16 -14.55 -5.27
N VAL A 198 5.13 -14.82 -4.40
CA VAL A 198 5.97 -13.79 -3.79
C VAL A 198 6.83 -13.11 -4.85
N LYS A 199 7.47 -13.84 -5.76
CA LYS A 199 8.22 -13.27 -6.89
C LYS A 199 7.32 -12.43 -7.79
N THR A 200 6.10 -12.90 -8.04
CA THR A 200 5.10 -12.15 -8.81
C THR A 200 4.72 -10.86 -8.09
N MET A 201 4.48 -10.91 -6.78
CA MET A 201 4.16 -9.73 -5.97
C MET A 201 5.30 -8.72 -5.95
N LEU A 202 6.54 -9.15 -5.72
CA LEU A 202 7.72 -8.28 -5.80
C LEU A 202 7.85 -7.63 -7.18
N SER A 203 7.62 -8.40 -8.24
CA SER A 203 7.59 -7.88 -9.60
C SER A 203 6.50 -6.82 -9.78
N LYS A 204 5.29 -7.04 -9.27
CA LYS A 204 4.21 -6.04 -9.31
C LYS A 204 4.56 -4.76 -8.55
N LEU A 205 5.08 -4.88 -7.34
CA LEU A 205 5.52 -3.74 -6.51
C LEU A 205 6.58 -2.89 -7.22
N SER A 206 7.49 -3.52 -7.95
CA SER A 206 8.53 -2.82 -8.72
C SER A 206 8.05 -2.26 -10.06
N LYS A 207 6.90 -2.73 -10.57
CA LYS A 207 6.38 -2.38 -11.91
C LYS A 207 5.10 -1.55 -11.91
N ASN A 208 4.38 -1.48 -10.78
CA ASN A 208 3.14 -0.71 -10.65
C ASN A 208 3.29 0.40 -9.59
N LEU A 209 2.94 1.63 -9.98
CA LEU A 209 2.70 2.75 -9.06
C LEU A 209 1.22 3.07 -9.11
N LEU A 210 0.48 2.69 -8.08
CA LEU A 210 -0.96 2.91 -7.97
C LEU A 210 -1.21 3.84 -6.78
N LEU A 211 -1.80 5.01 -7.03
CA LEU A 211 -1.97 6.03 -6.00
C LEU A 211 -3.33 6.71 -6.14
N ILE A 212 -4.08 6.74 -5.05
CA ILE A 212 -5.28 7.54 -4.88
C ILE A 212 -4.99 8.56 -3.79
N GLN A 213 -5.01 9.86 -4.14
CA GLN A 213 -4.56 10.93 -3.23
C GLN A 213 -5.46 12.16 -3.30
N ALA A 214 -5.49 12.95 -2.22
CA ALA A 214 -6.19 14.23 -2.18
C ALA A 214 -5.30 15.39 -2.64
N ASP A 215 -3.97 15.23 -2.54
CA ASP A 215 -3.01 16.24 -2.90
C ASP A 215 -2.87 16.42 -4.41
N GLU A 216 -2.23 17.52 -4.83
CA GLU A 216 -1.94 17.81 -6.23
C GLU A 216 -1.11 16.70 -6.88
N LEU A 217 -1.46 16.34 -8.13
CA LEU A 217 -0.77 15.27 -8.85
C LEU A 217 0.54 15.78 -9.45
N GLN A 218 1.64 15.07 -9.16
CA GLN A 218 2.96 15.40 -9.67
C GLN A 218 3.30 14.51 -10.88
N LEU A 219 3.34 15.10 -12.08
CA LEU A 219 3.65 14.38 -13.32
C LEU A 219 5.06 13.76 -13.27
N SER A 220 6.04 14.49 -12.70
CA SER A 220 7.41 13.99 -12.53
C SER A 220 7.45 12.67 -11.77
N HIS A 221 6.64 12.51 -10.74
CA HIS A 221 6.58 11.27 -9.96
C HIS A 221 6.18 10.05 -10.82
N ALA A 222 5.18 10.21 -11.68
CA ALA A 222 4.77 9.14 -12.60
C ALA A 222 5.85 8.84 -13.65
N VAL A 223 6.46 9.89 -14.23
CA VAL A 223 7.49 9.75 -15.25
C VAL A 223 8.75 9.08 -14.69
N ASP A 224 9.23 9.54 -13.54
CA ASP A 224 10.43 9.01 -12.88
C ASP A 224 10.24 7.52 -12.53
N PHE A 225 9.03 7.14 -12.11
CA PHE A 225 8.72 5.75 -11.80
C PHE A 225 8.76 4.85 -13.03
N VAL A 226 8.14 5.25 -14.15
CA VAL A 226 8.07 4.41 -15.36
C VAL A 226 9.34 4.46 -16.20
N ASN A 227 10.18 5.46 -16.00
CA ASN A 227 11.43 5.61 -16.77
C ASN A 227 12.44 4.53 -16.41
N THR A 228 12.84 3.73 -17.37
CA THR A 228 13.87 2.68 -17.22
C THR A 228 14.77 2.63 -18.46
N PRO A 229 16.04 2.24 -18.31
CA PRO A 229 16.95 2.09 -19.45
C PRO A 229 16.52 1.03 -20.48
N LYS A 230 15.56 0.16 -20.12
CA LYS A 230 15.07 -0.94 -20.97
C LYS A 230 13.97 -0.50 -21.93
N ASN A 231 13.33 0.66 -21.67
CA ASN A 231 12.15 1.11 -22.39
C ASN A 231 12.48 2.32 -23.26
N GLY A 232 12.15 2.23 -24.55
CA GLY A 232 12.33 3.32 -25.51
C GLY A 232 11.11 4.22 -25.67
N GLY A 233 9.97 3.91 -25.03
CA GLY A 233 8.74 4.70 -25.11
C GLY A 233 8.02 4.81 -23.79
N ILE A 234 7.63 6.06 -23.45
CA ILE A 234 6.73 6.37 -22.34
C ILE A 234 5.52 7.08 -22.96
N SER A 235 4.32 6.56 -22.67
CA SER A 235 3.06 7.20 -23.02
C SER A 235 2.41 7.74 -21.75
N ILE A 236 1.88 8.97 -21.82
CA ILE A 236 1.27 9.65 -20.69
C ILE A 236 -0.10 10.15 -21.09
N PHE A 237 -1.10 9.86 -20.27
CA PHE A 237 -2.39 10.53 -20.28
C PHE A 237 -2.50 11.39 -19.02
N LEU A 238 -2.75 12.68 -19.23
CA LEU A 238 -3.05 13.65 -18.18
C LEU A 238 -4.49 14.12 -18.37
N GLY A 239 -5.39 13.69 -17.48
CA GLY A 239 -6.79 14.11 -17.50
C GLY A 239 -7.01 15.35 -16.64
N THR A 240 -7.52 16.42 -17.24
CA THR A 240 -7.79 17.70 -16.58
C THR A 240 -9.27 17.99 -16.50
N THR A 241 -9.65 18.87 -15.57
CA THR A 241 -11.02 19.34 -15.42
C THR A 241 -11.30 20.47 -16.44
N ARG A 242 -12.33 20.28 -17.27
CA ARG A 242 -12.80 21.29 -18.23
C ARG A 242 -13.75 22.28 -17.57
N ASP A 243 -13.84 23.50 -18.10
CA ASP A 243 -14.71 24.59 -17.62
C ASP A 243 -16.18 24.46 -18.10
N ASN A 244 -16.48 23.51 -18.98
CA ASN A 244 -17.83 23.32 -19.52
C ASN A 244 -18.19 21.84 -19.71
N PHE A 245 -19.49 21.55 -19.56
CA PHE A 245 -20.09 20.27 -19.90
C PHE A 245 -21.57 20.48 -20.27
N ASP A 246 -21.97 20.02 -21.47
CA ASP A 246 -23.36 20.13 -21.99
C ASP A 246 -23.93 21.57 -21.90
N GLY A 247 -23.10 22.57 -22.22
CA GLY A 247 -23.49 23.98 -22.18
C GLY A 247 -23.56 24.60 -20.80
N LYS A 248 -23.23 23.87 -19.74
CA LYS A 248 -23.13 24.38 -18.38
C LYS A 248 -21.69 24.70 -18.02
N GLN A 249 -21.49 25.80 -17.29
CA GLN A 249 -20.18 26.19 -16.78
C GLN A 249 -19.84 25.34 -15.55
N VAL A 250 -18.76 24.54 -15.65
CA VAL A 250 -18.22 23.74 -14.55
C VAL A 250 -17.28 24.59 -13.71
N VAL A 251 -17.43 24.55 -12.40
CA VAL A 251 -16.55 25.23 -11.44
C VAL A 251 -15.50 24.29 -10.90
N ARG A 252 -15.89 23.04 -10.64
CA ARG A 252 -15.00 21.98 -10.14
C ARG A 252 -15.60 20.61 -10.35
N LEU A 253 -14.75 19.61 -10.24
CA LEU A 253 -15.15 18.22 -10.05
C LEU A 253 -14.89 17.82 -8.57
N GLU A 254 -15.68 16.89 -8.07
CA GLU A 254 -15.44 16.22 -6.81
C GLU A 254 -15.42 14.72 -7.06
N PHE A 255 -14.34 14.05 -6.62
CA PHE A 255 -14.18 12.60 -6.79
C PHE A 255 -14.24 11.89 -5.47
N GLU A 256 -14.97 10.77 -5.44
CA GLU A 256 -15.02 9.84 -4.32
C GLU A 256 -14.57 8.46 -4.78
N ALA A 257 -13.81 7.76 -3.93
CA ALA A 257 -13.31 6.43 -4.21
C ALA A 257 -13.70 5.46 -3.11
N TYR A 258 -14.05 4.22 -3.47
CA TYR A 258 -14.27 3.15 -2.49
C TYR A 258 -12.95 2.42 -2.24
N ASP A 259 -12.28 2.78 -1.14
CA ASP A 259 -10.90 2.41 -0.86
C ASP A 259 -10.61 0.90 -0.92
N GLU A 260 -11.50 0.06 -0.41
CA GLU A 260 -11.28 -1.40 -0.40
C GLU A 260 -11.28 -2.03 -1.80
N MET A 261 -12.05 -1.47 -2.74
CA MET A 261 -12.19 -2.03 -4.08
C MET A 261 -11.30 -1.35 -5.11
N VAL A 262 -11.00 -0.06 -4.94
CA VAL A 262 -10.27 0.71 -5.95
C VAL A 262 -8.90 0.11 -6.24
N TYR A 263 -8.12 -0.23 -5.20
CA TYR A 263 -6.79 -0.81 -5.38
C TYR A 263 -6.82 -2.21 -6.00
N LYS A 264 -7.85 -3.02 -5.68
CA LYS A 264 -8.07 -4.34 -6.31
C LYS A 264 -8.33 -4.20 -7.81
N GLU A 265 -9.17 -3.23 -8.19
CA GLU A 265 -9.49 -2.99 -9.61
C GLU A 265 -8.32 -2.36 -10.36
N LEU A 266 -7.53 -1.49 -9.73
CA LEU A 266 -6.30 -0.95 -10.33
C LEU A 266 -5.25 -2.03 -10.57
N ASP A 267 -5.09 -2.98 -9.66
CA ASP A 267 -4.17 -4.11 -9.85
C ASP A 267 -4.63 -5.02 -11.00
N ARG A 268 -5.95 -5.32 -11.07
CA ARG A 268 -6.56 -6.05 -12.20
C ARG A 268 -6.38 -5.33 -13.52
N LEU A 269 -6.51 -4.00 -13.54
CA LEU A 269 -6.23 -3.17 -14.72
C LEU A 269 -4.79 -3.39 -15.18
N CYS A 270 -3.81 -3.32 -14.29
CA CYS A 270 -2.41 -3.52 -14.65
C CYS A 270 -2.15 -4.92 -15.23
N ASP A 271 -2.78 -5.95 -14.66
CA ASP A 271 -2.68 -7.32 -15.17
C ASP A 271 -3.32 -7.46 -16.55
N GLU A 272 -4.48 -6.81 -16.78
CA GLU A 272 -5.18 -6.81 -18.08
C GLU A 272 -4.35 -6.10 -19.16
N LEU A 273 -3.73 -4.98 -18.82
CA LEU A 273 -2.86 -4.27 -19.76
C LEU A 273 -1.65 -5.12 -20.17
N ARG A 274 -1.02 -5.83 -19.24
CA ARG A 274 0.10 -6.73 -19.58
C ARG A 274 -0.33 -7.94 -20.37
N ARG A 275 -1.55 -8.47 -20.16
CA ARG A 275 -2.11 -9.54 -21.00
C ARG A 275 -2.35 -9.06 -22.42
N SER A 276 -2.90 -7.86 -22.60
CA SER A 276 -3.23 -7.32 -23.93
C SER A 276 -2.05 -6.66 -24.63
N CYS A 277 -1.04 -6.22 -23.91
CA CYS A 277 0.19 -5.59 -24.38
C CYS A 277 1.40 -6.18 -23.62
N PRO A 278 1.89 -7.38 -23.98
CA PRO A 278 2.87 -8.14 -23.20
C PRO A 278 4.23 -7.45 -22.99
N THR A 279 4.58 -6.47 -23.81
CA THR A 279 5.83 -5.72 -23.69
C THR A 279 5.75 -4.56 -22.71
N VAL A 280 4.58 -4.24 -22.15
CA VAL A 280 4.42 -3.21 -21.13
C VAL A 280 5.22 -3.59 -19.89
N ASP A 281 6.13 -2.71 -19.50
CA ASP A 281 7.00 -2.91 -18.33
C ASP A 281 6.45 -2.24 -17.09
N ARG A 282 6.48 -0.91 -17.00
CA ARG A 282 6.01 -0.15 -15.83
C ARG A 282 4.76 0.64 -16.12
N ILE A 283 3.89 0.70 -15.12
CA ILE A 283 2.62 1.43 -15.15
C ILE A 283 2.56 2.32 -13.91
N ALA A 284 2.36 3.62 -14.09
CA ALA A 284 2.00 4.54 -13.02
C ALA A 284 0.57 5.04 -13.27
N LEU A 285 -0.27 4.95 -12.26
CA LEU A 285 -1.62 5.47 -12.26
C LEU A 285 -1.85 6.23 -10.96
N ILE A 286 -2.04 7.55 -11.06
CA ILE A 286 -2.23 8.44 -9.92
C ILE A 286 -3.54 9.18 -10.15
N HIS A 287 -4.51 9.02 -9.24
CA HIS A 287 -5.82 9.66 -9.33
C HIS A 287 -6.09 10.54 -8.12
N LYS A 288 -6.57 11.77 -8.37
CA LYS A 288 -6.96 12.71 -7.32
C LYS A 288 -8.38 12.39 -6.85
N VAL A 289 -8.59 12.41 -5.54
CA VAL A 289 -9.92 12.37 -4.90
C VAL A 289 -10.18 13.69 -4.18
N GLY A 290 -11.45 13.91 -3.83
CA GLY A 290 -11.88 15.19 -3.30
C GLY A 290 -12.03 16.24 -4.40
N LYS A 291 -11.76 17.49 -4.08
CA LYS A 291 -11.98 18.66 -4.94
C LYS A 291 -10.88 18.81 -5.99
N VAL A 292 -11.29 18.98 -7.27
CA VAL A 292 -10.40 19.23 -8.42
C VAL A 292 -10.93 20.45 -9.18
N LEU A 293 -10.15 21.51 -9.23
CA LEU A 293 -10.56 22.77 -9.89
C LEU A 293 -10.41 22.67 -11.41
N VAL A 294 -11.07 23.60 -12.12
CA VAL A 294 -10.88 23.74 -13.56
C VAL A 294 -9.40 23.96 -13.90
N GLY A 295 -8.90 23.23 -14.89
CA GLY A 295 -7.49 23.22 -15.28
C GLY A 295 -6.59 22.29 -14.45
N GLU A 296 -7.02 21.86 -13.25
CA GLU A 296 -6.24 20.91 -12.47
C GLU A 296 -6.32 19.49 -13.04
N ALA A 297 -5.25 18.74 -12.82
CA ALA A 297 -5.18 17.33 -13.16
C ALA A 297 -5.98 16.48 -12.17
N SER A 298 -6.87 15.63 -12.69
CA SER A 298 -7.60 14.62 -11.90
C SER A 298 -6.96 13.23 -11.95
N ILE A 299 -6.22 12.95 -13.02
CA ILE A 299 -5.58 11.66 -13.23
C ILE A 299 -4.29 11.80 -14.04
N ILE A 300 -3.29 11.04 -13.67
CA ILE A 300 -2.09 10.77 -14.47
C ILE A 300 -2.01 9.27 -14.68
N MET A 301 -1.90 8.85 -15.94
CA MET A 301 -1.53 7.50 -16.30
C MET A 301 -0.29 7.53 -17.18
N ALA A 302 0.80 6.92 -16.71
CA ALA A 302 2.02 6.77 -17.48
C ALA A 302 2.35 5.28 -17.67
N VAL A 303 2.69 4.90 -18.90
CA VAL A 303 3.02 3.52 -19.25
C VAL A 303 4.33 3.52 -20.03
N SER A 304 5.25 2.64 -19.66
CA SER A 304 6.48 2.42 -20.41
C SER A 304 6.55 1.06 -21.07
N ALA A 305 7.12 1.03 -22.27
CA ALA A 305 7.37 -0.18 -23.04
C ALA A 305 8.63 -0.01 -23.92
N PRO A 306 9.26 -1.12 -24.41
CA PRO A 306 10.37 -1.04 -25.35
C PRO A 306 10.04 -0.22 -26.59
N HIS A 307 8.79 -0.29 -27.06
CA HIS A 307 8.32 0.40 -28.27
C HIS A 307 7.07 1.24 -27.99
N ARG A 308 6.99 2.42 -28.62
CA ARG A 308 5.89 3.39 -28.44
C ARG A 308 4.48 2.83 -28.69
N LYS A 309 4.33 1.87 -29.64
CA LYS A 309 3.03 1.33 -30.04
C LYS A 309 2.29 0.68 -28.88
N ASP A 310 3.01 -0.14 -28.10
CA ASP A 310 2.40 -0.82 -26.95
C ASP A 310 2.15 0.14 -25.78
N ALA A 311 3.03 1.14 -25.60
CA ALA A 311 2.81 2.17 -24.60
C ALA A 311 1.53 2.98 -24.88
N PHE A 312 1.32 3.44 -26.13
CA PHE A 312 0.11 4.18 -26.53
C PHE A 312 -1.14 3.33 -26.35
N ARG A 313 -1.12 2.09 -26.89
CA ARG A 313 -2.27 1.17 -26.80
C ARG A 313 -2.64 0.83 -25.35
N ALA A 314 -1.64 0.63 -24.50
CA ALA A 314 -1.89 0.33 -23.09
C ALA A 314 -2.44 1.55 -22.33
N THR A 315 -1.97 2.75 -22.63
CA THR A 315 -2.48 3.98 -22.01
C THR A 315 -3.95 4.21 -22.37
N GLU A 316 -4.31 4.10 -23.66
CA GLU A 316 -5.70 4.22 -24.14
C GLU A 316 -6.61 3.21 -23.44
N LYS A 317 -6.29 1.92 -23.55
CA LYS A 317 -7.06 0.85 -22.90
C LYS A 317 -7.17 1.01 -21.38
N GLY A 318 -6.09 1.50 -20.75
CA GLY A 318 -6.06 1.70 -19.32
C GLY A 318 -7.03 2.77 -18.85
N ILE A 319 -7.13 3.87 -19.59
CA ILE A 319 -8.11 4.95 -19.31
C ILE A 319 -9.54 4.46 -19.51
N ASP A 320 -9.80 3.69 -20.58
CA ASP A 320 -11.12 3.11 -20.83
C ASP A 320 -11.54 2.14 -19.73
N TYR A 321 -10.62 1.25 -19.32
CA TYR A 321 -10.87 0.33 -18.21
C TYR A 321 -11.14 1.10 -16.90
N LEU A 322 -10.32 2.10 -16.58
CA LEU A 322 -10.48 2.88 -15.37
C LEU A 322 -11.87 3.53 -15.32
N LYS A 323 -12.26 4.21 -16.40
CA LYS A 323 -13.56 4.90 -16.48
C LYS A 323 -14.75 3.95 -16.41
N SER A 324 -14.60 2.68 -16.84
CA SER A 324 -15.72 1.74 -16.90
C SER A 324 -15.83 0.82 -15.68
N ARG A 325 -14.75 0.58 -14.94
CA ARG A 325 -14.70 -0.48 -13.91
C ARG A 325 -14.18 -0.07 -12.55
N VAL A 326 -13.29 0.92 -12.50
CA VAL A 326 -12.70 1.33 -11.21
C VAL A 326 -13.73 2.14 -10.42
N PRO A 327 -14.01 1.80 -9.14
CA PRO A 327 -15.03 2.45 -8.33
C PRO A 327 -14.57 3.84 -7.83
N ILE A 328 -14.46 4.77 -8.75
CA ILE A 328 -14.21 6.20 -8.52
C ILE A 328 -15.37 6.97 -9.13
N TRP A 329 -16.15 7.62 -8.29
CA TRP A 329 -17.30 8.41 -8.72
C TRP A 329 -16.92 9.86 -8.88
N LYS A 330 -17.56 10.50 -9.88
CA LYS A 330 -17.35 11.90 -10.23
C LYS A 330 -18.62 12.70 -10.04
N LYS A 331 -18.54 13.80 -9.33
CA LYS A 331 -19.60 14.81 -9.18
C LYS A 331 -19.15 16.09 -9.85
N GLU A 332 -19.93 16.59 -10.79
CA GLU A 332 -19.71 17.88 -11.44
C GLU A 332 -20.47 18.97 -10.70
N VAL A 333 -19.80 20.07 -10.34
CA VAL A 333 -20.41 21.23 -9.68
C VAL A 333 -20.37 22.41 -10.65
N TYR A 334 -21.52 23.02 -10.84
CA TYR A 334 -21.71 24.10 -11.82
C TYR A 334 -21.74 25.48 -11.15
N SER A 335 -21.64 26.53 -11.97
CA SER A 335 -21.62 27.92 -11.49
C SER A 335 -22.93 28.42 -10.87
N ASP A 336 -24.02 27.71 -11.10
CA ASP A 336 -25.34 27.94 -10.48
C ASP A 336 -25.54 27.18 -9.17
N ASP A 337 -24.46 26.66 -8.56
CA ASP A 337 -24.45 25.82 -7.35
C ASP A 337 -25.19 24.47 -7.50
N THR A 338 -25.68 24.16 -8.71
CA THR A 338 -26.22 22.82 -9.00
C THR A 338 -25.08 21.81 -9.17
N TYR A 339 -25.39 20.53 -9.03
CA TYR A 339 -24.41 19.46 -9.27
C TYR A 339 -25.07 18.24 -9.94
N CYS A 340 -24.25 17.43 -10.57
CA CYS A 340 -24.66 16.16 -11.17
C CYS A 340 -23.62 15.07 -10.89
N TRP A 341 -24.08 13.95 -10.36
CA TRP A 341 -23.26 12.74 -10.31
C TRP A 341 -23.19 12.13 -11.70
N LYS A 342 -21.97 11.86 -12.14
CA LYS A 342 -21.71 11.14 -13.39
C LYS A 342 -21.26 9.73 -13.04
N GLY A 343 -22.05 8.75 -13.48
CA GLY A 343 -21.62 7.35 -13.44
C GLY A 343 -20.39 7.15 -14.33
N ASN A 344 -19.60 6.16 -14.02
CA ASN A 344 -18.61 5.64 -14.94
C ASN A 344 -19.40 4.99 -16.11
N LEU A 345 -19.42 5.64 -17.27
CA LEU A 345 -19.98 5.13 -18.53
C LEU A 345 -18.90 4.41 -19.31
#